data_8e9400ccd5c26656d98175b7ebd54d69
#
_entry.id   8e9400ccd5c26656d98175b7ebd54d69
#
_cell.length_a   1.000
_cell.length_b   1.000
_cell.length_c   1.000
_cell.angle_alpha   90.00
_cell.angle_beta   90.00
_cell.angle_gamma   90.00
#
_symmetry.space_group_name_H-M   'P 1'
#
loop_
_entity.id
_entity.type
_entity.pdbx_description
1 polymer ?
#
loop_
_entity_poly.entity_id
_entity_poly.type
_entity_poly.pdbx_seq_one_letter_code
_entity_poly.pdbx_strand_id
1 'polypeptide(L)'
;MLPKELSNGICSLNEQKDRFAISVIMKINEKGKVVDADIFKSVIKTTRRMNYHDVNDIFKFADMKDGKIELADEELARVNSVAEKYKEFIPHFLRMRELKNVLKQRRDLNGSLNLDIPESKIILNENGIAVDIQKYDYLESNEVIEQFMLTANESVAEKFYWLQAPFIYRVHDVPDIEKVNDLNKF
;
A
#
# COMPACT_ATOMS: atom_id res chain seq x y z
N MET A 1 -5.02 -19.56 -10.73
CA MET A 1 -5.67 -18.83 -9.62
C MET A 1 -6.04 -19.81 -8.53
N LEU A 2 -6.02 -19.42 -7.26
CA LEU A 2 -6.52 -20.23 -6.16
C LEU A 2 -8.05 -20.37 -6.25
N PRO A 3 -8.63 -21.52 -5.83
CA PRO A 3 -10.07 -21.65 -5.67
C PRO A 3 -10.65 -20.53 -4.80
N LYS A 4 -11.89 -20.11 -5.08
CA LYS A 4 -12.54 -18.97 -4.42
C LYS A 4 -12.68 -19.15 -2.90
N GLU A 5 -12.87 -20.39 -2.45
CA GLU A 5 -12.95 -20.77 -1.04
C GLU A 5 -11.63 -20.50 -0.29
N LEU A 6 -10.50 -20.64 -0.99
CA LEU A 6 -9.19 -20.32 -0.42
C LEU A 6 -8.94 -18.82 -0.52
N SER A 7 -9.02 -18.22 -1.73
CA SER A 7 -8.65 -16.83 -1.98
C SER A 7 -9.52 -15.82 -1.20
N ASN A 8 -10.83 -16.04 -1.13
CA ASN A 8 -11.79 -15.17 -0.45
C ASN A 8 -12.21 -15.67 0.94
N GLY A 9 -11.87 -16.91 1.27
CA GLY A 9 -12.17 -17.57 2.54
C GLY A 9 -10.98 -17.56 3.50
N ILE A 10 -10.31 -18.72 3.62
CA ILE A 10 -9.24 -18.97 4.60
C ILE A 10 -8.04 -18.01 4.42
N CYS A 11 -7.65 -17.72 3.17
CA CYS A 11 -6.49 -16.89 2.87
C CYS A 11 -6.82 -15.38 2.86
N SER A 12 -8.08 -14.98 3.08
CA SER A 12 -8.47 -13.58 3.13
C SER A 12 -8.55 -13.06 4.56
N LEU A 13 -8.02 -11.86 4.81
CA LEU A 13 -8.08 -11.17 6.10
C LEU A 13 -9.46 -10.53 6.31
N ASN A 14 -10.50 -11.38 6.37
CA ASN A 14 -11.87 -10.96 6.55
C ASN A 14 -12.08 -10.27 7.90
N GLU A 15 -12.92 -9.23 7.92
CA GLU A 15 -13.26 -8.46 9.12
C GLU A 15 -13.85 -9.38 10.22
N GLN A 16 -13.38 -9.18 11.46
CA GLN A 16 -13.81 -9.91 12.66
C GLN A 16 -13.63 -11.44 12.61
N LYS A 17 -12.73 -11.93 11.75
CA LYS A 17 -12.38 -13.36 11.66
C LYS A 17 -10.92 -13.57 12.04
N ASP A 18 -10.68 -14.59 12.87
CA ASP A 18 -9.32 -15.03 13.18
C ASP A 18 -8.70 -15.66 11.95
N ARG A 19 -7.45 -15.32 11.66
CA ARG A 19 -6.68 -15.81 10.51
C ARG A 19 -5.25 -16.13 10.91
N PHE A 20 -4.77 -17.28 10.48
CA PHE A 20 -3.35 -17.57 10.54
C PHE A 20 -2.61 -16.66 9.56
N ALA A 21 -1.52 -16.08 10.02
CA ALA A 21 -0.68 -15.19 9.24
C ALA A 21 0.80 -15.38 9.58
N ILE A 22 1.66 -14.90 8.69
CA ILE A 22 3.05 -14.60 9.01
C ILE A 22 3.10 -13.09 9.21
N SER A 23 3.53 -12.69 10.41
CA SER A 23 3.65 -11.27 10.76
C SER A 23 5.11 -10.83 10.77
N VAL A 24 5.32 -9.61 10.30
CA VAL A 24 6.62 -8.92 10.37
C VAL A 24 6.44 -7.68 11.23
N ILE A 25 7.11 -7.62 12.36
CA ILE A 25 7.15 -6.43 13.22
C ILE A 25 8.50 -5.76 13.03
N MET A 26 8.48 -4.49 12.67
CA MET A 26 9.68 -3.73 12.34
C MET A 26 9.81 -2.50 13.25
N LYS A 27 11.03 -2.24 13.73
CA LYS A 27 11.39 -0.96 14.33
C LYS A 27 12.01 -0.08 13.27
N ILE A 28 11.39 1.05 13.00
CA ILE A 28 11.81 2.00 11.97
C ILE A 28 12.21 3.29 12.66
N ASN A 29 13.41 3.81 12.35
CA ASN A 29 13.87 5.08 12.90
C ASN A 29 13.31 6.27 12.11
N GLU A 30 13.57 7.49 12.61
CA GLU A 30 13.11 8.76 12.02
C GLU A 30 13.58 8.98 10.57
N LYS A 31 14.64 8.30 10.15
CA LYS A 31 15.16 8.34 8.76
C LYS A 31 14.56 7.25 7.87
N GLY A 32 13.53 6.53 8.32
CA GLY A 32 12.88 5.47 7.57
C GLY A 32 13.70 4.18 7.46
N LYS A 33 14.80 4.02 8.21
CA LYS A 33 15.60 2.79 8.21
C LYS A 33 15.01 1.78 9.18
N VAL A 34 14.78 0.56 8.71
CA VAL A 34 14.48 -0.58 9.58
C VAL A 34 15.75 -0.91 10.38
N VAL A 35 15.65 -0.85 11.71
CA VAL A 35 16.76 -1.12 12.64
C VAL A 35 16.63 -2.48 13.29
N ASP A 36 15.44 -3.06 13.29
CA ASP A 36 15.15 -4.38 13.83
C ASP A 36 13.89 -4.94 13.17
N ALA A 37 13.83 -6.25 12.95
CA ALA A 37 12.67 -6.92 12.38
C ALA A 37 12.51 -8.34 12.93
N ASP A 38 11.29 -8.62 13.42
CA ASP A 38 10.89 -9.96 13.85
C ASP A 38 9.84 -10.55 12.90
N ILE A 39 10.05 -11.82 12.53
CA ILE A 39 9.18 -12.57 11.63
C ILE A 39 8.70 -13.82 12.36
N PHE A 40 7.38 -13.98 12.48
CA PHE A 40 6.80 -15.10 13.22
C PHE A 40 5.42 -15.49 12.72
N LYS A 41 5.00 -16.71 13.04
CA LYS A 41 3.62 -17.19 12.83
C LYS A 41 2.71 -16.55 13.86
N SER A 42 1.56 -16.08 13.43
CA SER A 42 0.59 -15.39 14.28
C SER A 42 -0.85 -15.75 13.96
N VAL A 43 -1.74 -15.42 14.85
CA VAL A 43 -3.17 -15.34 14.60
C VAL A 43 -3.58 -13.89 14.69
N ILE A 44 -4.17 -13.37 13.62
CA ILE A 44 -4.62 -11.97 13.56
C ILE A 44 -6.13 -11.92 13.38
N LYS A 45 -6.73 -10.83 13.84
CA LYS A 45 -8.14 -10.51 13.66
C LYS A 45 -8.28 -9.11 13.11
N THR A 46 -8.72 -8.99 11.87
CA THR A 46 -8.93 -7.70 11.24
C THR A 46 -10.09 -6.97 11.90
N THR A 47 -9.84 -5.84 12.53
CA THR A 47 -10.87 -5.05 13.22
C THR A 47 -11.87 -4.46 12.24
N ARG A 48 -11.39 -3.90 11.13
CA ARG A 48 -12.20 -3.27 10.10
C ARG A 48 -11.58 -3.45 8.71
N ARG A 49 -12.39 -3.85 7.74
CA ARG A 49 -11.99 -3.89 6.33
C ARG A 49 -12.21 -2.51 5.72
N MET A 50 -11.12 -1.85 5.31
CA MET A 50 -11.15 -0.55 4.67
C MET A 50 -11.00 -0.66 3.14
N ASN A 51 -11.36 0.41 2.45
CA ASN A 51 -11.05 0.57 1.03
C ASN A 51 -10.21 1.85 0.83
N TYR A 52 -9.53 1.94 -0.31
CA TYR A 52 -8.62 3.04 -0.60
C TYR A 52 -9.32 4.40 -0.69
N HIS A 53 -10.54 4.46 -1.20
CA HIS A 53 -11.30 5.71 -1.32
C HIS A 53 -11.68 6.27 0.06
N ASP A 54 -12.21 5.44 0.97
CA ASP A 54 -12.56 5.87 2.33
C ASP A 54 -11.32 6.37 3.09
N VAL A 55 -10.19 5.68 2.98
CA VAL A 55 -8.93 6.11 3.62
C VAL A 55 -8.42 7.41 3.01
N ASN A 56 -8.53 7.59 1.70
CA ASN A 56 -8.17 8.84 1.03
C ASN A 56 -9.07 10.00 1.45
N ASP A 57 -10.36 9.76 1.64
CA ASP A 57 -11.29 10.75 2.18
C ASP A 57 -10.95 11.13 3.63
N ILE A 58 -10.44 10.20 4.45
CA ILE A 58 -9.89 10.50 5.78
C ILE A 58 -8.69 11.45 5.67
N PHE A 59 -7.80 11.24 4.71
CA PHE A 59 -6.67 12.15 4.48
C PHE A 59 -7.13 13.54 4.05
N LYS A 60 -8.10 13.63 3.14
CA LYS A 60 -8.72 14.90 2.74
C LYS A 60 -9.39 15.61 3.91
N PHE A 61 -10.08 14.87 4.80
CA PHE A 61 -10.66 15.43 6.01
C PHE A 61 -9.61 16.08 6.91
N ALA A 62 -8.46 15.42 7.11
CA ALA A 62 -7.38 15.96 7.90
C ALA A 62 -6.77 17.22 7.24
N ASP A 63 -6.50 17.17 5.93
CA ASP A 63 -5.94 18.31 5.19
C ASP A 63 -6.90 19.52 5.17
N MET A 64 -8.20 19.31 5.10
CA MET A 64 -9.21 20.35 5.23
C MET A 64 -9.20 20.96 6.65
N LYS A 65 -9.13 20.14 7.69
CA LYS A 65 -9.05 20.61 9.08
C LYS A 65 -7.79 21.44 9.35
N ASP A 66 -6.69 21.08 8.70
CA ASP A 66 -5.43 21.82 8.75
C ASP A 66 -5.41 23.07 7.86
N GLY A 67 -6.49 23.35 7.11
CA GLY A 67 -6.59 24.49 6.20
C GLY A 67 -5.72 24.37 4.94
N LYS A 68 -5.30 23.15 4.57
CA LYS A 68 -4.44 22.90 3.39
C LYS A 68 -5.21 22.81 2.08
N ILE A 69 -6.49 22.40 2.17
CA ILE A 69 -7.38 22.24 1.01
C ILE A 69 -8.79 22.73 1.34
N GLU A 70 -9.50 23.20 0.30
CA GLU A 70 -10.92 23.47 0.32
C GLU A 70 -11.65 22.42 -0.53
N LEU A 71 -12.81 21.97 -0.11
CA LEU A 71 -13.60 20.95 -0.78
C LEU A 71 -14.93 21.54 -1.24
N ALA A 72 -15.43 21.09 -2.40
CA ALA A 72 -16.77 21.43 -2.86
C ALA A 72 -17.84 20.79 -1.94
N ASP A 73 -19.04 21.37 -1.88
CA ASP A 73 -20.09 20.97 -0.94
C ASP A 73 -20.43 19.47 -0.98
N GLU A 74 -20.52 18.87 -2.17
CA GLU A 74 -20.81 17.44 -2.33
C GLU A 74 -19.67 16.57 -1.79
N GLU A 75 -18.42 16.94 -2.08
CA GLU A 75 -17.24 16.23 -1.61
C GLU A 75 -17.08 16.40 -0.09
N LEU A 76 -17.34 17.59 0.42
CA LEU A 76 -17.33 17.92 1.85
C LEU A 76 -18.32 17.05 2.64
N ALA A 77 -19.55 16.88 2.15
CA ALA A 77 -20.57 16.04 2.77
C ALA A 77 -20.10 14.56 2.85
N ARG A 78 -19.55 14.03 1.74
CA ARG A 78 -19.01 12.67 1.69
C ARG A 78 -17.86 12.49 2.67
N VAL A 79 -16.86 13.36 2.62
CA VAL A 79 -15.64 13.31 3.46
C VAL A 79 -16.01 13.38 4.94
N ASN A 80 -16.94 14.25 5.34
CA ASN A 80 -17.41 14.33 6.72
C ASN A 80 -18.15 13.05 7.16
N SER A 81 -18.97 12.46 6.30
CA SER A 81 -19.66 11.19 6.58
C SER A 81 -18.67 10.03 6.80
N VAL A 82 -17.64 9.93 5.96
CA VAL A 82 -16.57 8.93 6.08
C VAL A 82 -15.78 9.16 7.38
N ALA A 83 -15.42 10.41 7.68
CA ALA A 83 -14.68 10.75 8.89
C ALA A 83 -15.45 10.41 10.17
N GLU A 84 -16.75 10.65 10.22
CA GLU A 84 -17.57 10.27 11.39
C GLU A 84 -17.70 8.76 11.52
N LYS A 85 -17.90 8.03 10.39
CA LYS A 85 -17.98 6.57 10.36
C LYS A 85 -16.72 5.89 10.89
N TYR A 86 -15.53 6.47 10.63
CA TYR A 86 -14.24 5.88 10.96
C TYR A 86 -13.44 6.71 11.97
N LYS A 87 -14.10 7.52 12.77
CA LYS A 87 -13.52 8.47 13.71
C LYS A 87 -12.44 7.86 14.61
N GLU A 88 -12.66 6.67 15.12
CA GLU A 88 -11.72 5.95 15.99
C GLU A 88 -10.41 5.56 15.29
N PHE A 89 -10.44 5.40 13.96
CA PHE A 89 -9.29 4.98 13.15
C PHE A 89 -8.49 6.15 12.55
N ILE A 90 -9.05 7.37 12.54
CA ILE A 90 -8.38 8.55 11.94
C ILE A 90 -6.94 8.72 12.46
N PRO A 91 -6.66 8.70 13.79
CA PRO A 91 -5.30 8.87 14.27
C PRO A 91 -4.33 7.79 13.78
N HIS A 92 -4.84 6.56 13.55
CA HIS A 92 -4.02 5.46 13.04
C HIS A 92 -3.66 5.69 11.57
N PHE A 93 -4.62 6.09 10.73
CA PHE A 93 -4.36 6.37 9.33
C PHE A 93 -3.43 7.58 9.13
N LEU A 94 -3.54 8.61 9.95
CA LEU A 94 -2.63 9.75 9.89
C LEU A 94 -1.19 9.35 10.26
N ARG A 95 -0.99 8.49 11.25
CA ARG A 95 0.34 7.94 11.56
C ARG A 95 0.88 7.04 10.43
N MET A 96 0.01 6.25 9.80
CA MET A 96 0.39 5.46 8.62
C MET A 96 0.82 6.36 7.46
N ARG A 97 0.09 7.46 7.21
CA ARG A 97 0.44 8.47 6.21
C ARG A 97 1.80 9.12 6.51
N GLU A 98 2.04 9.48 7.76
CA GLU A 98 3.32 10.04 8.20
C GLU A 98 4.47 9.06 7.98
N LEU A 99 4.32 7.80 8.42
CA LEU A 99 5.33 6.77 8.20
C LEU A 99 5.57 6.51 6.70
N LYS A 100 4.51 6.46 5.88
CA LYS A 100 4.62 6.36 4.42
C LYS A 100 5.51 7.47 3.85
N ASN A 101 5.31 8.71 4.29
CA ASN A 101 6.11 9.85 3.80
C ASN A 101 7.60 9.68 4.15
N VAL A 102 7.91 9.23 5.37
CA VAL A 102 9.29 8.96 5.80
C VAL A 102 9.93 7.84 4.96
N LEU A 103 9.20 6.75 4.72
CA LEU A 103 9.69 5.62 3.92
C LEU A 103 9.91 6.03 2.45
N LYS A 104 8.97 6.76 1.87
CA LYS A 104 9.07 7.29 0.49
C LYS A 104 10.27 8.22 0.35
N GLN A 105 10.40 9.19 1.23
CA GLN A 105 11.54 10.12 1.21
C GLN A 105 12.88 9.38 1.23
N ARG A 106 13.00 8.34 2.04
CA ARG A 106 14.21 7.52 2.06
C ARG A 106 14.45 6.81 0.73
N ARG A 107 13.41 6.27 0.08
CA ARG A 107 13.52 5.64 -1.25
C ARG A 107 13.96 6.64 -2.30
N ASP A 108 13.38 7.82 -2.32
CA ASP A 108 13.71 8.89 -3.25
C ASP A 108 15.18 9.31 -3.10
N LEU A 109 15.66 9.46 -1.86
CA LEU A 109 17.08 9.73 -1.57
C LEU A 109 18.03 8.59 -2.00
N ASN A 110 17.54 7.36 -2.07
CA ASN A 110 18.29 6.19 -2.54
C ASN A 110 18.19 5.99 -4.07
N GLY A 111 17.59 6.94 -4.81
CA GLY A 111 17.51 6.91 -6.27
C GLY A 111 16.33 6.13 -6.83
N SER A 112 15.26 5.96 -6.07
CA SER A 112 14.02 5.37 -6.59
C SER A 112 13.43 6.25 -7.69
N LEU A 113 13.12 5.66 -8.84
CA LEU A 113 12.44 6.36 -9.94
C LEU A 113 10.93 6.27 -9.73
N ASN A 114 10.28 7.42 -9.72
CA ASN A 114 8.82 7.50 -9.72
C ASN A 114 8.35 7.72 -11.16
N LEU A 115 7.96 6.64 -11.84
CA LEU A 115 7.43 6.70 -13.19
C LEU A 115 5.90 6.79 -13.10
N ASP A 116 5.34 7.95 -13.45
CA ASP A 116 3.88 8.12 -13.55
C ASP A 116 3.36 7.45 -14.84
N ILE A 117 3.31 6.13 -14.83
CA ILE A 117 2.78 5.34 -15.93
C ILE A 117 1.30 5.08 -15.64
N PRO A 118 0.37 5.61 -16.45
CA PRO A 118 -1.05 5.40 -16.23
C PRO A 118 -1.43 3.92 -16.41
N GLU A 119 -2.02 3.32 -15.38
CA GLU A 119 -2.59 1.98 -15.46
C GLU A 119 -4.01 2.03 -16.02
N SER A 120 -4.37 1.04 -16.84
CA SER A 120 -5.70 0.92 -17.42
C SER A 120 -6.57 -0.03 -16.61
N LYS A 121 -7.78 0.41 -16.27
CA LYS A 121 -8.84 -0.41 -15.67
C LYS A 121 -9.82 -0.82 -16.75
N ILE A 122 -9.91 -2.11 -17.04
CA ILE A 122 -10.86 -2.66 -17.99
C ILE A 122 -12.21 -2.87 -17.27
N ILE A 123 -13.26 -2.24 -17.77
CA ILE A 123 -14.62 -2.42 -17.27
C ILE A 123 -15.28 -3.52 -18.06
N LEU A 124 -15.77 -4.55 -17.35
CA LEU A 124 -16.45 -5.70 -17.92
C LEU A 124 -17.95 -5.58 -17.66
N ASN A 125 -18.78 -6.03 -18.62
CA ASN A 125 -20.21 -6.23 -18.40
C ASN A 125 -20.48 -7.54 -17.64
N GLU A 126 -21.75 -7.84 -17.36
CA GLU A 126 -22.20 -9.04 -16.67
C GLU A 126 -21.78 -10.36 -17.36
N ASN A 127 -21.52 -10.33 -18.66
CA ASN A 127 -21.06 -11.46 -19.45
C ASN A 127 -19.52 -11.58 -19.52
N GLY A 128 -18.78 -10.71 -18.82
CA GLY A 128 -17.31 -10.69 -18.83
C GLY A 128 -16.71 -10.08 -20.09
N ILE A 129 -17.48 -9.35 -20.91
CA ILE A 129 -17.01 -8.67 -22.11
C ILE A 129 -16.56 -7.26 -21.74
N ALA A 130 -15.37 -6.84 -22.23
CA ALA A 130 -14.86 -5.50 -22.03
C ALA A 130 -15.77 -4.47 -22.74
N VAL A 131 -16.29 -3.49 -21.99
CA VAL A 131 -17.20 -2.44 -22.48
C VAL A 131 -16.58 -1.04 -22.41
N ASP A 132 -15.56 -0.86 -21.56
CA ASP A 132 -14.88 0.43 -21.39
C ASP A 132 -13.46 0.24 -20.86
N ILE A 133 -12.60 1.22 -21.10
CA ILE A 133 -11.23 1.30 -20.52
C ILE A 133 -11.10 2.64 -19.84
N GLN A 134 -10.86 2.62 -18.54
CA GLN A 134 -10.70 3.81 -17.71
C GLN A 134 -9.28 3.88 -17.13
N LYS A 135 -8.80 5.10 -16.81
CA LYS A 135 -7.58 5.25 -16.04
C LYS A 135 -7.83 4.73 -14.63
N TYR A 136 -6.88 3.92 -14.11
CA TYR A 136 -6.90 3.53 -12.69
C TYR A 136 -6.50 4.74 -11.84
N ASP A 137 -7.36 5.09 -10.88
CA ASP A 137 -7.06 6.16 -9.92
C ASP A 137 -6.10 5.64 -8.85
N TYR A 138 -4.83 6.02 -8.96
CA TYR A 138 -3.84 5.74 -7.94
C TYR A 138 -3.90 6.82 -6.86
N LEU A 139 -4.41 6.45 -5.68
CA LEU A 139 -4.65 7.34 -4.55
C LEU A 139 -3.49 7.33 -3.56
N GLU A 140 -3.36 8.37 -2.72
CA GLU A 140 -2.36 8.41 -1.66
C GLU A 140 -2.48 7.21 -0.69
N SER A 141 -3.68 6.72 -0.48
CA SER A 141 -3.95 5.51 0.33
C SER A 141 -3.36 4.23 -0.27
N ASN A 142 -3.26 4.12 -1.60
CA ASN A 142 -2.55 3.01 -2.26
C ASN A 142 -1.05 3.07 -1.94
N GLU A 143 -0.46 4.27 -1.97
CA GLU A 143 0.94 4.51 -1.67
C GLU A 143 1.32 4.09 -0.24
N VAL A 144 0.41 4.27 0.74
CA VAL A 144 0.62 3.79 2.12
C VAL A 144 0.86 2.28 2.14
N ILE A 145 -0.01 1.52 1.50
CA ILE A 145 0.10 0.06 1.47
C ILE A 145 1.33 -0.38 0.67
N GLU A 146 1.61 0.28 -0.47
CA GLU A 146 2.80 0.01 -1.27
C GLU A 146 4.07 0.16 -0.45
N GLN A 147 4.28 1.28 0.23
CA GLN A 147 5.49 1.52 1.03
C GLN A 147 5.63 0.50 2.17
N PHE A 148 4.53 0.14 2.82
CA PHE A 148 4.56 -0.86 3.89
C PHE A 148 4.86 -2.26 3.34
N MET A 149 4.25 -2.64 2.22
CA MET A 149 4.50 -3.92 1.55
C MET A 149 5.97 -4.04 1.09
N LEU A 150 6.50 -3.01 0.44
CA LEU A 150 7.89 -2.98 0.00
C LEU A 150 8.85 -3.11 1.19
N THR A 151 8.62 -2.36 2.26
CA THR A 151 9.46 -2.41 3.47
C THR A 151 9.42 -3.78 4.14
N ALA A 152 8.24 -4.40 4.22
CA ALA A 152 8.10 -5.76 4.76
C ALA A 152 8.81 -6.79 3.88
N ASN A 153 8.64 -6.73 2.56
CA ASN A 153 9.28 -7.65 1.61
C ASN A 153 10.81 -7.55 1.69
N GLU A 154 11.36 -6.33 1.73
CA GLU A 154 12.81 -6.10 1.88
C GLU A 154 13.33 -6.66 3.20
N SER A 155 12.63 -6.41 4.31
CA SER A 155 13.02 -6.89 5.64
C SER A 155 13.03 -8.42 5.72
N VAL A 156 12.05 -9.08 5.10
CA VAL A 156 11.98 -10.54 5.04
C VAL A 156 13.13 -11.08 4.18
N ALA A 157 13.33 -10.52 2.99
CA ALA A 157 14.39 -10.95 2.08
C ALA A 157 15.77 -10.79 2.72
N GLU A 158 16.06 -9.65 3.34
CA GLU A 158 17.32 -9.39 4.03
C GLU A 158 17.56 -10.37 5.18
N LYS A 159 16.55 -10.62 6.02
CA LYS A 159 16.67 -11.53 7.16
C LYS A 159 16.99 -12.96 6.71
N PHE A 160 16.28 -13.49 5.71
CA PHE A 160 16.53 -14.85 5.20
C PHE A 160 17.87 -14.96 4.45
N TYR A 161 18.30 -13.89 3.79
CA TYR A 161 19.64 -13.83 3.18
C TYR A 161 20.75 -14.00 4.22
N TRP A 162 20.72 -13.23 5.30
CA TRP A 162 21.74 -13.33 6.36
C TRP A 162 21.68 -14.63 7.15
N LEU A 163 20.50 -15.22 7.28
CA LEU A 163 20.33 -16.54 7.90
C LEU A 163 20.84 -17.68 6.99
N GLN A 164 21.17 -17.40 5.73
CA GLN A 164 21.55 -18.41 4.72
C GLN A 164 20.53 -19.56 4.62
N ALA A 165 19.26 -19.27 4.92
CA ALA A 165 18.18 -20.22 4.84
C ALA A 165 17.71 -20.38 3.39
N PRO A 166 17.25 -21.59 2.97
CA PRO A 166 16.64 -21.75 1.65
C PRO A 166 15.42 -20.83 1.49
N PHE A 167 15.50 -19.93 0.51
CA PHE A 167 14.46 -18.94 0.25
C PHE A 167 14.40 -18.60 -1.24
N ILE A 168 13.23 -18.29 -1.77
CA ILE A 168 13.07 -17.91 -3.17
C ILE A 168 13.07 -16.38 -3.25
N TYR A 169 14.05 -15.82 -3.97
CA TYR A 169 14.18 -14.39 -4.20
C TYR A 169 13.73 -14.02 -5.60
N ARG A 170 13.06 -12.87 -5.73
CA ARG A 170 12.89 -12.22 -7.01
C ARG A 170 14.07 -11.28 -7.22
N VAL A 171 14.87 -11.56 -8.23
CA VAL A 171 16.06 -10.77 -8.57
C VAL A 171 15.88 -10.10 -9.93
N HIS A 172 16.57 -8.98 -10.13
CA HIS A 172 16.67 -8.29 -11.41
C HIS A 172 18.15 -8.12 -11.76
N ASP A 173 18.47 -8.38 -13.01
CA ASP A 173 19.81 -8.11 -13.52
C ASP A 173 20.09 -6.61 -13.67
N VAL A 174 21.35 -6.27 -13.88
CA VAL A 174 21.76 -4.91 -14.21
C VAL A 174 21.05 -4.47 -15.49
N PRO A 175 20.47 -3.26 -15.55
CA PRO A 175 19.82 -2.76 -16.76
C PRO A 175 20.77 -2.76 -17.96
N ASP A 176 20.26 -3.13 -19.13
CA ASP A 176 20.99 -3.04 -20.38
C ASP A 176 21.32 -1.58 -20.71
N ILE A 177 22.59 -1.28 -20.97
CA ILE A 177 23.06 0.09 -21.22
C ILE A 177 22.39 0.71 -22.45
N GLU A 178 22.07 -0.07 -23.49
CA GLU A 178 21.37 0.42 -24.68
C GLU A 178 19.96 0.87 -24.32
N LYS A 179 19.24 0.07 -23.51
CA LYS A 179 17.89 0.44 -23.03
C LYS A 179 17.89 1.65 -22.12
N VAL A 180 18.92 1.79 -21.26
CA VAL A 180 19.09 3.00 -20.42
C VAL A 180 19.34 4.23 -21.27
N ASN A 181 20.17 4.11 -22.30
CA ASN A 181 20.44 5.20 -23.25
C ASN A 181 19.18 5.59 -24.05
N ASP A 182 18.34 4.63 -24.41
CA ASP A 182 17.08 4.89 -25.09
C ASP A 182 16.07 5.59 -24.17
N LEU A 183 15.99 5.17 -22.91
CA LEU A 183 15.17 5.86 -21.89
C LEU A 183 15.60 7.34 -21.72
N ASN A 184 16.91 7.62 -21.74
CA ASN A 184 17.43 8.98 -21.59
C ASN A 184 17.14 9.91 -22.78
N LYS A 185 16.62 9.39 -23.91
CA LYS A 185 16.23 10.18 -25.09
C LYS A 185 14.76 10.64 -24.99
N PHE A 186 14.00 10.13 -24.05
CA PHE A 186 12.62 10.52 -23.75
C PHE A 186 12.58 11.58 -22.65
#